data_964def2d3c97a557a1ae3dbfe8d849e8
#
_entry.id   964def2d3c97a557a1ae3dbfe8d849e8
#
_cell.length_a   1.000
_cell.length_b   1.000
_cell.length_c   1.000
_cell.angle_alpha   90.00
_cell.angle_beta   90.00
_cell.angle_gamma   90.00
#
_symmetry.space_group_name_H-M   'P 1'
#
loop_
_entity.id
_entity.type
_entity.pdbx_description
1 polymer ?
#
loop_
_entity_poly.entity_id
_entity_poly.type
_entity_poly.pdbx_seq_one_letter_code
_entity_poly.pdbx_strand_id
1 'polypeptide(L)'
;LMEAAITSRTKAISFCHATRGGHLYPVRELSRMARRHGVMSLVDGAQAIGQIPVDLSDLECDAYSASLHKWILGPAGTGFMYVRKGARDQIKSSFSDQALIDSPSLGPGGTADFPVRAALSTAIDFCNALGAEKIERRCRYLSDYLKAGLLGVDGVKILSGSTPQISCPGSTIFEKMDLDAIKAVSLFEERIGTHIDEHQRDGHNAIRVSTHVYNTTAEIDRFLEVLSEARA
;
A
#
# COMPACT_ATOMS: atom_id res chain seq x y z
N LEU A 1 -6.55 -15.92 -13.78
CA LEU A 1 -5.72 -16.83 -12.96
C LEU A 1 -6.34 -17.09 -11.60
N MET A 2 -6.69 -16.04 -10.81
CA MET A 2 -7.25 -16.21 -9.46
C MET A 2 -8.55 -17.02 -9.47
N GLU A 3 -9.50 -16.72 -10.37
CA GLU A 3 -10.77 -17.45 -10.49
C GLU A 3 -10.56 -18.93 -10.80
N ALA A 4 -9.61 -19.27 -11.66
CA ALA A 4 -9.28 -20.65 -11.99
C ALA A 4 -8.65 -21.46 -10.84
N ALA A 5 -8.15 -20.79 -9.80
CA ALA A 5 -7.61 -21.42 -8.60
C ALA A 5 -8.66 -21.72 -7.53
N ILE A 6 -9.91 -21.23 -7.69
CA ILE A 6 -11.00 -21.48 -6.75
C ILE A 6 -11.48 -22.94 -6.90
N THR A 7 -11.57 -23.62 -5.76
CA THR A 7 -12.09 -25.00 -5.65
C THR A 7 -13.20 -25.06 -4.60
N SER A 8 -13.85 -26.21 -4.46
CA SER A 8 -14.87 -26.46 -3.40
C SER A 8 -14.31 -26.32 -1.97
N ARG A 9 -12.99 -26.36 -1.80
CA ARG A 9 -12.30 -26.16 -0.50
C ARG A 9 -11.94 -24.70 -0.23
N THR A 10 -11.97 -23.82 -1.24
CA THR A 10 -11.63 -22.41 -1.08
C THR A 10 -12.68 -21.70 -0.22
N LYS A 11 -12.28 -21.09 0.89
CA LYS A 11 -13.17 -20.35 1.81
C LYS A 11 -13.00 -18.84 1.69
N ALA A 12 -11.80 -18.39 1.38
CA ALA A 12 -11.48 -16.99 1.21
C ALA A 12 -10.39 -16.80 0.15
N ILE A 13 -10.39 -15.65 -0.48
CA ILE A 13 -9.25 -15.12 -1.23
C ILE A 13 -8.71 -13.90 -0.47
N SER A 14 -7.39 -13.78 -0.38
CA SER A 14 -6.72 -12.63 0.22
C SER A 14 -5.79 -12.00 -0.79
N PHE A 15 -5.88 -10.68 -0.95
CA PHE A 15 -5.08 -9.93 -1.90
C PHE A 15 -4.91 -8.46 -1.47
N CYS A 16 -3.88 -7.79 -1.98
CA CYS A 16 -3.67 -6.37 -1.73
C CYS A 16 -4.54 -5.51 -2.63
N HIS A 17 -5.02 -4.36 -2.16
CA HIS A 17 -5.56 -3.30 -3.03
C HIS A 17 -4.43 -2.63 -3.82
N ALA A 18 -3.35 -2.30 -3.11
CA ALA A 18 -2.11 -1.80 -3.68
C ALA A 18 -0.96 -2.64 -3.16
N THR A 19 -0.10 -3.14 -4.04
CA THR A 19 1.08 -3.93 -3.63
C THR A 19 2.21 -3.02 -3.17
N ARG A 20 3.17 -3.59 -2.43
CA ARG A 20 4.43 -2.90 -2.11
C ARG A 20 5.18 -2.48 -3.38
N GLY A 21 5.08 -3.26 -4.45
CA GLY A 21 5.70 -2.99 -5.76
C GLY A 21 4.97 -1.95 -6.61
N GLY A 22 3.98 -1.24 -6.07
CA GLY A 22 3.29 -0.16 -6.76
C GLY A 22 2.23 -0.60 -7.79
N HIS A 23 1.68 -1.81 -7.69
CA HIS A 23 0.58 -2.27 -8.54
C HIS A 23 -0.75 -2.12 -7.82
N LEU A 24 -1.78 -1.67 -8.54
CA LEU A 24 -3.17 -1.64 -8.10
C LEU A 24 -3.92 -2.88 -8.61
N TYR A 25 -4.74 -3.47 -7.75
CA TYR A 25 -5.64 -4.56 -8.10
C TYR A 25 -7.10 -4.08 -8.17
N PRO A 26 -7.90 -4.64 -9.09
CA PRO A 26 -9.31 -4.29 -9.25
C PRO A 26 -10.16 -4.95 -8.14
N VAL A 27 -10.18 -4.33 -6.97
CA VAL A 27 -10.78 -4.90 -5.75
C VAL A 27 -12.25 -5.24 -5.95
N ARG A 28 -13.05 -4.33 -6.56
CA ARG A 28 -14.47 -4.55 -6.79
C ARG A 28 -14.73 -5.78 -7.64
N GLU A 29 -14.01 -5.92 -8.74
CA GLU A 29 -14.16 -7.04 -9.67
C GLU A 29 -13.77 -8.35 -9.01
N LEU A 30 -12.68 -8.36 -8.24
CA LEU A 30 -12.23 -9.54 -7.50
C LEU A 30 -13.20 -9.90 -6.37
N SER A 31 -13.75 -8.91 -5.66
CA SER A 31 -14.75 -9.13 -4.62
C SER A 31 -16.06 -9.71 -5.19
N ARG A 32 -16.52 -9.17 -6.32
CA ARG A 32 -17.68 -9.71 -7.03
C ARG A 32 -17.45 -11.13 -7.55
N MET A 33 -16.26 -11.38 -8.08
CA MET A 33 -15.86 -12.72 -8.51
C MET A 33 -15.89 -13.71 -7.34
N ALA A 34 -15.25 -13.38 -6.21
CA ALA A 34 -15.27 -14.20 -5.00
C ALA A 34 -16.71 -14.52 -4.54
N ARG A 35 -17.56 -13.49 -4.50
CA ARG A 35 -18.97 -13.63 -4.10
C ARG A 35 -19.76 -14.57 -5.00
N ARG A 36 -19.54 -14.53 -6.33
CA ARG A 36 -20.18 -15.49 -7.26
C ARG A 36 -19.85 -16.94 -6.96
N HIS A 37 -18.66 -17.18 -6.41
CA HIS A 37 -18.19 -18.52 -6.02
C HIS A 37 -18.47 -18.87 -4.55
N GLY A 38 -19.18 -18.01 -3.80
CA GLY A 38 -19.43 -18.22 -2.36
C GLY A 38 -18.17 -18.16 -1.51
N VAL A 39 -17.14 -17.44 -1.97
CA VAL A 39 -15.83 -17.28 -1.33
C VAL A 39 -15.70 -15.87 -0.79
N MET A 40 -15.15 -15.72 0.43
CA MET A 40 -14.91 -14.40 1.03
C MET A 40 -13.75 -13.68 0.37
N SER A 41 -13.85 -12.35 0.28
CA SER A 41 -12.79 -11.44 -0.17
C SER A 41 -12.19 -10.67 1.00
N LEU A 42 -10.90 -10.90 1.28
CA LEU A 42 -10.13 -10.27 2.35
C LEU A 42 -9.07 -9.38 1.72
N VAL A 43 -9.16 -8.07 1.93
CA VAL A 43 -8.34 -7.09 1.21
C VAL A 43 -7.36 -6.41 2.16
N ASP A 44 -6.08 -6.43 1.79
CA ASP A 44 -5.04 -5.62 2.42
C ASP A 44 -4.94 -4.26 1.70
N GLY A 45 -5.41 -3.22 2.35
CA GLY A 45 -5.39 -1.83 1.88
C GLY A 45 -4.25 -0.99 2.43
N ALA A 46 -3.26 -1.60 3.10
CA ALA A 46 -2.20 -0.90 3.81
C ALA A 46 -1.39 0.07 2.94
N GLN A 47 -1.32 -0.16 1.64
CA GLN A 47 -0.65 0.73 0.69
C GLN A 47 -1.62 1.58 -0.15
N ALA A 48 -2.94 1.42 0.03
CA ALA A 48 -3.93 2.16 -0.75
C ALA A 48 -4.52 3.36 0.01
N ILE A 49 -4.96 3.12 1.27
CA ILE A 49 -5.57 4.16 2.11
C ILE A 49 -4.58 5.31 2.33
N GLY A 50 -5.02 6.51 1.95
CA GLY A 50 -4.23 7.73 2.01
C GLY A 50 -3.40 8.03 0.75
N GLN A 51 -3.28 7.09 -0.18
CA GLN A 51 -2.68 7.32 -1.50
C GLN A 51 -3.72 7.62 -2.58
N ILE A 52 -4.85 6.92 -2.52
CA ILE A 52 -5.95 7.00 -3.48
C ILE A 52 -7.26 7.19 -2.75
N PRO A 53 -8.28 7.80 -3.37
CA PRO A 53 -9.65 7.77 -2.86
C PRO A 53 -10.15 6.33 -2.76
N VAL A 54 -10.70 5.97 -1.60
CA VAL A 54 -11.25 4.63 -1.35
C VAL A 54 -12.62 4.76 -0.71
N ASP A 55 -13.65 4.25 -1.37
CA ASP A 55 -14.97 4.03 -0.80
C ASP A 55 -15.16 2.53 -0.52
N LEU A 56 -15.15 2.16 0.76
CA LEU A 56 -15.26 0.75 1.17
C LEU A 56 -16.61 0.14 0.81
N SER A 57 -17.68 0.95 0.71
CA SER A 57 -18.98 0.47 0.29
C SER A 57 -19.01 0.07 -1.18
N ASP A 58 -18.25 0.79 -2.00
CA ASP A 58 -18.15 0.60 -3.44
C ASP A 58 -17.22 -0.57 -3.83
N LEU A 59 -16.26 -0.90 -2.98
CA LEU A 59 -15.36 -2.04 -3.18
C LEU A 59 -16.04 -3.40 -3.00
N GLU A 60 -17.15 -3.44 -2.30
CA GLU A 60 -17.97 -4.64 -2.08
C GLU A 60 -17.21 -5.83 -1.45
N CYS A 61 -16.04 -5.62 -0.88
CA CYS A 61 -15.25 -6.68 -0.23
C CYS A 61 -15.86 -7.08 1.12
N ASP A 62 -15.56 -8.29 1.59
CA ASP A 62 -16.08 -8.80 2.85
C ASP A 62 -15.33 -8.25 4.04
N ALA A 63 -14.01 -8.14 3.93
CA ALA A 63 -13.19 -7.43 4.91
C ALA A 63 -12.08 -6.63 4.23
N TYR A 64 -11.71 -5.52 4.86
CA TYR A 64 -10.65 -4.63 4.42
C TYR A 64 -9.84 -4.16 5.63
N SER A 65 -8.53 -4.36 5.61
CA SER A 65 -7.64 -3.88 6.66
C SER A 65 -6.63 -2.88 6.09
N ALA A 66 -6.27 -1.88 6.87
CA ALA A 66 -5.27 -0.91 6.45
C ALA A 66 -4.44 -0.39 7.62
N SER A 67 -3.19 -0.04 7.33
CA SER A 67 -2.28 0.66 8.23
C SER A 67 -2.46 2.16 8.08
N LEU A 68 -2.69 2.87 9.19
CA LEU A 68 -2.87 4.33 9.19
C LEU A 68 -1.54 5.08 9.42
N HIS A 69 -0.49 4.38 9.85
CA HIS A 69 0.85 4.95 10.03
C HIS A 69 1.69 5.06 8.75
N LYS A 70 1.09 4.77 7.58
CA LYS A 70 1.75 4.92 6.27
C LYS A 70 1.27 6.20 5.60
N TRP A 71 0.37 6.08 4.66
CA TRP A 71 -0.07 7.19 3.81
C TRP A 71 -1.05 8.18 4.47
N ILE A 72 -1.67 7.81 5.59
CA ILE A 72 -2.47 8.73 6.42
C ILE A 72 -1.58 9.53 7.39
N LEU A 73 -0.28 9.16 7.54
CA LEU A 73 0.67 9.81 8.45
C LEU A 73 0.28 9.69 9.94
N GLY A 74 -0.49 8.69 10.29
CA GLY A 74 -0.88 8.40 11.67
C GLY A 74 0.27 7.83 12.51
N PRO A 75 0.12 7.76 13.83
CA PRO A 75 1.12 7.19 14.71
C PRO A 75 1.43 5.72 14.39
N ALA A 76 2.67 5.31 14.64
CA ALA A 76 3.13 3.93 14.39
C ALA A 76 2.24 2.89 15.07
N GLY A 77 2.00 1.77 14.42
CA GLY A 77 1.18 0.67 14.93
C GLY A 77 -0.33 0.88 14.82
N THR A 78 -0.79 2.01 14.28
CA THR A 78 -2.23 2.27 14.09
C THR A 78 -2.75 1.69 12.78
N GLY A 79 -4.01 1.26 12.79
CA GLY A 79 -4.70 0.70 11.66
C GLY A 79 -6.19 0.52 11.93
N PHE A 80 -6.92 0.04 10.94
CA PHE A 80 -8.32 -0.34 11.10
C PHE A 80 -8.64 -1.63 10.34
N MET A 81 -9.74 -2.24 10.72
CA MET A 81 -10.38 -3.31 9.96
C MET A 81 -11.85 -2.93 9.72
N TYR A 82 -12.25 -2.98 8.48
CA TYR A 82 -13.65 -2.91 8.06
C TYR A 82 -14.15 -4.32 7.76
N VAL A 83 -15.37 -4.62 8.19
CA VAL A 83 -16.08 -5.84 7.84
C VAL A 83 -17.47 -5.46 7.34
N ARG A 84 -17.80 -5.91 6.13
CA ARG A 84 -19.10 -5.70 5.53
C ARG A 84 -20.19 -6.35 6.39
N LYS A 85 -21.31 -5.65 6.61
CA LYS A 85 -22.39 -6.11 7.50
C LYS A 85 -22.83 -7.56 7.22
N GLY A 86 -22.98 -7.94 5.96
CA GLY A 86 -23.41 -9.29 5.56
C GLY A 86 -22.31 -10.38 5.66
N ALA A 87 -21.07 -10.02 6.02
CA ALA A 87 -19.97 -10.96 6.23
C ALA A 87 -19.64 -11.19 7.73
N ARG A 88 -20.25 -10.41 8.64
CA ARG A 88 -19.88 -10.44 10.08
C ARG A 88 -20.05 -11.80 10.72
N ASP A 89 -21.07 -12.55 10.37
CA ASP A 89 -21.32 -13.87 10.95
C ASP A 89 -20.27 -14.91 10.54
N GLN A 90 -19.53 -14.66 9.47
CA GLN A 90 -18.49 -15.54 8.96
C GLN A 90 -17.09 -15.17 9.46
N ILE A 91 -16.90 -13.94 9.96
CA ILE A 91 -15.62 -13.44 10.47
C ILE A 91 -15.73 -13.33 11.99
N LYS A 92 -14.99 -14.21 12.67
CA LYS A 92 -14.97 -14.27 14.13
C LYS A 92 -13.65 -13.75 14.66
N SER A 93 -13.68 -13.10 15.82
CA SER A 93 -12.46 -12.77 16.55
C SER A 93 -11.72 -14.05 16.94
N SER A 94 -10.40 -14.04 16.80
CA SER A 94 -9.53 -15.10 17.32
C SER A 94 -9.40 -15.06 18.86
N PHE A 95 -9.88 -14.00 19.49
CA PHE A 95 -9.95 -13.88 20.93
C PHE A 95 -11.26 -14.52 21.39
N SER A 96 -11.16 -15.69 22.03
CA SER A 96 -12.29 -16.59 22.37
C SER A 96 -13.10 -16.16 23.60
N ASP A 97 -13.00 -14.93 24.07
CA ASP A 97 -13.85 -14.46 25.15
C ASP A 97 -15.28 -14.26 24.63
N GLN A 98 -16.25 -14.95 25.25
CA GLN A 98 -17.66 -14.86 24.89
C GLN A 98 -18.18 -13.42 24.89
N ALA A 99 -17.67 -12.58 25.81
CA ALA A 99 -18.00 -11.16 25.87
C ALA A 99 -17.55 -10.38 24.62
N LEU A 100 -16.55 -10.87 23.87
CA LEU A 100 -16.09 -10.28 22.62
C LEU A 100 -16.86 -10.78 21.40
N ILE A 101 -17.48 -11.96 21.48
CA ILE A 101 -18.31 -12.52 20.38
C ILE A 101 -19.55 -11.66 20.20
N ASP A 102 -20.14 -11.18 21.28
CA ASP A 102 -21.33 -10.32 21.28
C ASP A 102 -20.98 -8.83 21.09
N SER A 103 -19.69 -8.48 21.09
CA SER A 103 -19.21 -7.12 20.86
C SER A 103 -19.32 -6.74 19.40
N PRO A 104 -19.74 -5.51 19.05
CA PRO A 104 -19.63 -5.00 17.69
C PRO A 104 -18.16 -4.85 17.23
N SER A 105 -17.19 -4.90 18.14
CA SER A 105 -15.76 -4.84 17.85
C SER A 105 -15.17 -6.23 17.63
N LEU A 106 -14.44 -6.41 16.53
CA LEU A 106 -13.67 -7.61 16.24
C LEU A 106 -12.22 -7.51 16.74
N GLY A 107 -11.86 -6.39 17.35
CA GLY A 107 -10.52 -6.16 17.89
C GLY A 107 -10.34 -6.71 19.30
N PRO A 108 -9.10 -6.79 19.79
CA PRO A 108 -8.83 -7.16 21.17
C PRO A 108 -9.45 -6.14 22.13
N GLY A 109 -10.09 -6.67 23.18
CA GLY A 109 -10.56 -5.86 24.31
C GLY A 109 -9.41 -5.50 25.27
N GLY A 110 -9.72 -4.68 26.26
CA GLY A 110 -8.80 -4.34 27.34
C GLY A 110 -8.02 -3.04 27.13
N THR A 111 -6.90 -2.91 27.82
CA THR A 111 -6.09 -1.68 27.83
C THR A 111 -5.42 -1.46 26.48
N ALA A 112 -5.55 -0.24 25.96
CA ALA A 112 -4.93 0.19 24.71
C ALA A 112 -4.24 1.54 24.92
N ASP A 113 -3.33 1.90 24.03
CA ASP A 113 -2.73 3.22 24.00
C ASP A 113 -3.75 4.23 23.42
N PHE A 114 -4.58 4.78 24.30
CA PHE A 114 -5.61 5.75 23.93
C PHE A 114 -5.04 7.08 23.41
N PRO A 115 -3.93 7.65 23.95
CA PRO A 115 -3.28 8.81 23.37
C PRO A 115 -2.87 8.62 21.92
N VAL A 116 -2.26 7.48 21.58
CA VAL A 116 -1.88 7.14 20.21
C VAL A 116 -3.11 7.04 19.29
N ARG A 117 -4.19 6.42 19.77
CA ARG A 117 -5.44 6.35 19.00
C ARG A 117 -6.10 7.73 18.83
N ALA A 118 -6.07 8.57 19.85
CA ALA A 118 -6.62 9.93 19.78
C ALA A 118 -5.85 10.80 18.77
N ALA A 119 -4.53 10.64 18.66
CA ALA A 119 -3.72 11.36 17.69
C ALA A 119 -4.07 11.04 16.22
N LEU A 120 -4.76 9.92 15.95
CA LEU A 120 -5.25 9.61 14.61
C LEU A 120 -6.23 10.65 14.07
N SER A 121 -7.02 11.30 14.91
CA SER A 121 -7.95 12.34 14.45
C SER A 121 -7.21 13.47 13.75
N THR A 122 -6.09 13.93 14.31
CA THR A 122 -5.26 14.97 13.71
C THR A 122 -4.70 14.58 12.34
N ALA A 123 -4.22 13.31 12.20
CA ALA A 123 -3.73 12.82 10.93
C ALA A 123 -4.83 12.70 9.86
N ILE A 124 -6.02 12.23 10.28
CA ILE A 124 -7.20 12.15 9.41
C ILE A 124 -7.67 13.54 9.00
N ASP A 125 -7.75 14.49 9.93
CA ASP A 125 -8.15 15.87 9.67
C ASP A 125 -7.18 16.56 8.70
N PHE A 126 -5.87 16.31 8.85
CA PHE A 126 -4.86 16.80 7.91
C PHE A 126 -5.10 16.26 6.49
N CYS A 127 -5.31 14.94 6.35
CA CYS A 127 -5.59 14.34 5.05
C CYS A 127 -6.91 14.86 4.45
N ASN A 128 -7.95 15.01 5.27
CA ASN A 128 -9.23 15.56 4.85
C ASN A 128 -9.11 17.03 4.39
N ALA A 129 -8.32 17.84 5.09
CA ALA A 129 -8.06 19.24 4.71
C ALA A 129 -7.34 19.35 3.35
N LEU A 130 -6.44 18.41 3.04
CA LEU A 130 -5.81 18.34 1.72
C LEU A 130 -6.79 17.82 0.65
N GLY A 131 -7.57 16.80 0.96
CA GLY A 131 -8.47 16.09 0.08
C GLY A 131 -7.79 14.94 -0.67
N ALA A 132 -8.45 13.76 -0.67
CA ALA A 132 -7.89 12.50 -1.19
C ALA A 132 -7.46 12.60 -2.65
N GLU A 133 -8.25 13.26 -3.51
CA GLU A 133 -7.94 13.44 -4.93
C GLU A 133 -6.72 14.36 -5.16
N LYS A 134 -6.51 15.34 -4.27
CA LYS A 134 -5.32 16.22 -4.36
C LYS A 134 -4.08 15.47 -3.92
N ILE A 135 -4.20 14.63 -2.88
CA ILE A 135 -3.12 13.76 -2.43
C ILE A 135 -2.73 12.80 -3.56
N GLU A 136 -3.69 12.11 -4.15
CA GLU A 136 -3.44 11.21 -5.29
C GLU A 136 -2.74 11.94 -6.45
N ARG A 137 -3.28 13.09 -6.89
CA ARG A 137 -2.67 13.84 -7.99
C ARG A 137 -1.24 14.27 -7.69
N ARG A 138 -0.96 14.71 -6.45
CA ARG A 138 0.40 15.10 -6.06
C ARG A 138 1.35 13.92 -6.04
N CYS A 139 0.97 12.80 -5.44
CA CYS A 139 1.78 11.60 -5.40
C CYS A 139 2.04 11.08 -6.82
N ARG A 140 1.02 11.08 -7.67
CA ARG A 140 1.15 10.66 -9.08
C ARG A 140 2.09 11.57 -9.87
N TYR A 141 1.96 12.89 -9.71
CA TYR A 141 2.87 13.85 -10.34
C TYR A 141 4.34 13.55 -9.96
N LEU A 142 4.63 13.33 -8.68
CA LEU A 142 5.99 13.04 -8.23
C LEU A 142 6.50 11.68 -8.73
N SER A 143 5.64 10.66 -8.72
CA SER A 143 5.97 9.32 -9.25
C SER A 143 6.22 9.36 -10.77
N ASP A 144 5.43 10.12 -11.52
CA ASP A 144 5.61 10.26 -12.97
C ASP A 144 6.87 11.07 -13.28
N TYR A 145 7.17 12.11 -12.49
CA TYR A 145 8.42 12.86 -12.59
C TYR A 145 9.65 11.96 -12.34
N LEU A 146 9.60 11.13 -11.29
CA LEU A 146 10.64 10.14 -11.01
C LEU A 146 10.79 9.14 -12.17
N LYS A 147 9.68 8.57 -12.65
CA LYS A 147 9.70 7.60 -13.76
C LYS A 147 10.28 8.20 -15.04
N ALA A 148 9.94 9.45 -15.35
CA ALA A 148 10.52 10.15 -16.50
C ALA A 148 12.05 10.29 -16.38
N GLY A 149 12.55 10.65 -15.20
CA GLY A 149 13.99 10.71 -14.93
C GLY A 149 14.68 9.35 -14.99
N LEU A 150 14.03 8.30 -14.44
CA LEU A 150 14.54 6.93 -14.45
C LEU A 150 14.76 6.39 -15.88
N LEU A 151 13.91 6.77 -16.84
CA LEU A 151 14.07 6.37 -18.25
C LEU A 151 15.33 6.95 -18.90
N GLY A 152 15.91 8.02 -18.33
CA GLY A 152 17.18 8.61 -18.78
C GLY A 152 18.41 7.98 -18.12
N VAL A 153 18.26 7.05 -17.18
CA VAL A 153 19.38 6.40 -16.49
C VAL A 153 19.68 5.04 -17.12
N ASP A 154 20.92 4.86 -17.57
CA ASP A 154 21.36 3.62 -18.21
C ASP A 154 21.16 2.40 -17.31
N GLY A 155 20.67 1.31 -17.89
CA GLY A 155 20.45 0.03 -17.22
C GLY A 155 19.24 -0.02 -16.29
N VAL A 156 18.39 1.03 -16.28
CA VAL A 156 17.15 1.03 -15.49
C VAL A 156 16.01 0.35 -16.27
N LYS A 157 15.27 -0.48 -15.55
CA LYS A 157 14.02 -1.10 -15.99
C LYS A 157 12.93 -0.86 -14.98
N ILE A 158 11.92 -0.05 -15.34
CA ILE A 158 10.76 0.21 -14.48
C ILE A 158 9.87 -1.02 -14.46
N LEU A 159 9.49 -1.47 -13.24
CA LEU A 159 8.63 -2.62 -13.00
C LEU A 159 7.22 -2.22 -12.55
N SER A 160 7.01 -0.99 -12.08
CA SER A 160 5.68 -0.47 -11.71
C SER A 160 4.70 -0.52 -12.89
N GLY A 161 3.41 -0.56 -12.59
CA GLY A 161 2.35 -0.54 -13.59
C GLY A 161 2.52 0.61 -14.60
N SER A 162 2.22 0.33 -15.87
CA SER A 162 2.42 1.27 -17.00
C SER A 162 1.29 2.28 -17.17
N THR A 163 0.14 2.07 -16.51
CA THR A 163 -1.02 2.97 -16.62
C THR A 163 -1.53 3.38 -15.23
N PRO A 164 -2.22 4.52 -15.09
CA PRO A 164 -2.79 4.96 -13.82
C PRO A 164 -3.72 3.95 -13.16
N GLN A 165 -4.40 3.11 -13.92
CA GLN A 165 -5.36 2.11 -13.45
C GLN A 165 -4.68 0.94 -12.73
N ILE A 166 -3.43 0.65 -13.05
CA ILE A 166 -2.67 -0.47 -12.50
C ILE A 166 -1.42 -0.02 -11.75
N SER A 167 -1.16 1.29 -11.63
CA SER A 167 -0.01 1.87 -10.95
C SER A 167 -0.43 2.68 -9.73
N CYS A 168 0.14 2.34 -8.59
CA CYS A 168 0.04 3.15 -7.38
C CYS A 168 0.60 4.56 -7.61
N PRO A 169 -0.06 5.63 -7.13
CA PRO A 169 0.41 6.98 -7.38
C PRO A 169 1.71 7.34 -6.65
N GLY A 170 1.99 6.76 -5.48
CA GLY A 170 3.15 7.13 -4.66
C GLY A 170 4.25 6.07 -4.56
N SER A 171 4.13 4.92 -5.25
CA SER A 171 5.17 3.87 -5.20
C SER A 171 5.71 3.57 -6.59
N THR A 172 7.03 3.66 -6.72
CA THR A 172 7.76 3.30 -7.95
C THR A 172 8.75 2.21 -7.63
N ILE A 173 8.75 1.15 -8.45
CA ILE A 173 9.68 0.04 -8.35
C ILE A 173 10.41 -0.13 -9.67
N PHE A 174 11.72 -0.32 -9.61
CA PHE A 174 12.58 -0.49 -10.78
C PHE A 174 13.81 -1.32 -10.44
N GLU A 175 14.38 -1.95 -11.44
CA GLU A 175 15.71 -2.57 -11.39
C GLU A 175 16.74 -1.63 -12.03
N LYS A 176 17.97 -1.67 -11.53
CA LYS A 176 19.13 -1.07 -12.21
C LYS A 176 20.17 -2.16 -12.37
N MET A 177 20.57 -2.38 -13.63
CA MET A 177 21.64 -3.32 -13.97
C MET A 177 22.91 -2.93 -13.19
N ASP A 178 23.64 -3.91 -12.73
CA ASP A 178 24.90 -3.74 -12.00
C ASP A 178 24.78 -2.96 -10.67
N LEU A 179 23.57 -2.93 -10.06
CA LEU A 179 23.36 -2.37 -8.73
C LEU A 179 22.56 -3.33 -7.86
N ASP A 180 23.15 -3.77 -6.77
CA ASP A 180 22.45 -4.56 -5.75
C ASP A 180 21.48 -3.66 -4.95
N ALA A 181 20.22 -4.08 -4.83
CA ALA A 181 19.19 -3.27 -4.18
C ALA A 181 19.45 -3.04 -2.68
N ILE A 182 20.07 -3.99 -1.97
CA ILE A 182 20.42 -3.83 -0.56
C ILE A 182 21.55 -2.81 -0.42
N LYS A 183 22.58 -2.92 -1.26
CA LYS A 183 23.69 -1.93 -1.27
C LYS A 183 23.19 -0.54 -1.65
N ALA A 184 22.21 -0.44 -2.54
CA ALA A 184 21.59 0.83 -2.90
C ALA A 184 20.97 1.53 -1.69
N VAL A 185 20.28 0.83 -0.79
CA VAL A 185 19.71 1.44 0.43
C VAL A 185 20.78 2.16 1.23
N SER A 186 21.90 1.49 1.55
CA SER A 186 23.00 2.10 2.29
C SER A 186 23.66 3.26 1.53
N LEU A 187 23.87 3.11 0.22
CA LEU A 187 24.45 4.13 -0.64
C LEU A 187 23.66 5.46 -0.60
N PHE A 188 22.34 5.38 -0.75
CA PHE A 188 21.47 6.57 -0.76
C PHE A 188 21.38 7.22 0.63
N GLU A 189 21.36 6.41 1.70
CA GLU A 189 21.33 6.90 3.06
C GLU A 189 22.65 7.65 3.39
N GLU A 190 23.80 7.09 3.03
CA GLU A 190 25.12 7.68 3.27
C GLU A 190 25.37 8.94 2.42
N ARG A 191 24.99 8.92 1.12
CA ARG A 191 25.33 10.03 0.21
C ARG A 191 24.40 11.23 0.30
N ILE A 192 23.13 11.00 0.54
CA ILE A 192 22.12 12.07 0.48
C ILE A 192 21.08 12.02 1.60
N GLY A 193 21.25 11.12 2.60
CA GLY A 193 20.31 10.98 3.72
C GLY A 193 18.92 10.54 3.29
N THR A 194 18.82 9.81 2.17
CA THR A 194 17.52 9.35 1.62
C THR A 194 17.34 7.89 1.90
N HIS A 195 16.24 7.55 2.60
CA HIS A 195 15.86 6.17 2.83
C HIS A 195 14.99 5.66 1.67
N ILE A 196 15.41 4.56 1.07
CA ILE A 196 14.69 3.80 0.04
C ILE A 196 14.54 2.35 0.50
N ASP A 197 13.72 1.57 -0.17
CA ASP A 197 13.56 0.15 0.15
C ASP A 197 14.15 -0.75 -0.95
N GLU A 198 14.68 -1.87 -0.53
CA GLU A 198 14.95 -3.01 -1.41
C GLU A 198 13.65 -3.78 -1.74
N HIS A 199 13.63 -4.43 -2.89
CA HIS A 199 12.57 -5.36 -3.26
C HIS A 199 13.18 -6.59 -3.96
N GLN A 200 13.87 -7.41 -3.17
CA GLN A 200 14.45 -8.67 -3.63
C GLN A 200 13.43 -9.81 -3.45
N ARG A 201 12.48 -9.90 -4.36
CA ARG A 201 11.37 -10.86 -4.33
C ARG A 201 11.03 -11.32 -5.74
N ASP A 202 10.48 -12.52 -5.84
CA ASP A 202 9.97 -13.08 -7.11
C ASP A 202 11.01 -13.06 -8.25
N GLY A 203 12.30 -13.22 -7.90
CA GLY A 203 13.41 -13.19 -8.86
C GLY A 203 13.87 -11.79 -9.26
N HIS A 204 13.35 -10.74 -8.64
CA HIS A 204 13.75 -9.35 -8.87
C HIS A 204 14.79 -8.87 -7.86
N ASN A 205 15.74 -8.06 -8.32
CA ASN A 205 16.65 -7.26 -7.52
C ASN A 205 16.31 -5.79 -7.72
N ALA A 206 15.19 -5.38 -7.15
CA ALA A 206 14.57 -4.10 -7.43
C ALA A 206 14.68 -3.12 -6.26
N ILE A 207 14.65 -1.85 -6.59
CA ILE A 207 14.61 -0.72 -5.67
C ILE A 207 13.17 -0.18 -5.66
N ARG A 208 12.65 0.10 -4.47
CA ARG A 208 11.38 0.78 -4.29
C ARG A 208 11.59 2.19 -3.76
N VAL A 209 11.03 3.17 -4.46
CA VAL A 209 10.97 4.56 -4.03
C VAL A 209 9.52 4.93 -3.74
N SER A 210 9.29 5.53 -2.58
CA SER A 210 7.99 6.06 -2.17
C SER A 210 8.02 7.58 -2.22
N THR A 211 7.06 8.18 -2.95
CA THR A 211 6.91 9.63 -3.06
C THR A 211 5.58 10.05 -2.45
N HIS A 212 5.63 10.80 -1.36
CA HIS A 212 4.45 11.32 -0.67
C HIS A 212 4.24 12.81 -0.98
N VAL A 213 3.13 13.40 -0.54
CA VAL A 213 2.76 14.81 -0.80
C VAL A 213 3.83 15.83 -0.36
N TYR A 214 4.61 15.49 0.65
CA TYR A 214 5.66 16.34 1.22
C TYR A 214 6.99 16.27 0.47
N ASN A 215 7.20 15.28 -0.42
CA ASN A 215 8.40 15.23 -1.23
C ASN A 215 8.42 16.32 -2.32
N THR A 216 9.62 16.64 -2.77
CA THR A 216 9.88 17.67 -3.79
C THR A 216 10.55 17.08 -5.03
N THR A 217 10.45 17.78 -6.16
CA THR A 217 11.17 17.40 -7.38
C THR A 217 12.70 17.53 -7.20
N ALA A 218 13.15 18.50 -6.39
CA ALA A 218 14.57 18.64 -6.10
C ALA A 218 15.16 17.45 -5.34
N GLU A 219 14.39 16.79 -4.45
CA GLU A 219 14.82 15.54 -3.83
C GLU A 219 14.91 14.41 -4.84
N ILE A 220 13.97 14.36 -5.78
CA ILE A 220 13.98 13.37 -6.88
C ILE A 220 15.18 13.60 -7.80
N ASP A 221 15.49 14.86 -8.13
CA ASP A 221 16.66 15.19 -8.97
C ASP A 221 17.96 14.73 -8.33
N ARG A 222 18.16 14.99 -7.04
CA ARG A 222 19.30 14.50 -6.27
C ARG A 222 19.39 12.98 -6.23
N PHE A 223 18.22 12.32 -6.09
CA PHE A 223 18.15 10.86 -6.13
C PHE A 223 18.60 10.33 -7.50
N LEU A 224 18.13 10.91 -8.59
CA LEU A 224 18.48 10.50 -9.96
C LEU A 224 19.96 10.75 -10.28
N GLU A 225 20.54 11.84 -9.78
CA GLU A 225 21.98 12.14 -9.89
C GLU A 225 22.81 11.01 -9.26
N VAL A 226 22.56 10.68 -7.99
CA VAL A 226 23.25 9.60 -7.30
C VAL A 226 23.03 8.25 -8.00
N LEU A 227 21.81 7.97 -8.48
CA LEU A 227 21.50 6.73 -9.18
C LEU A 227 22.27 6.60 -10.50
N SER A 228 22.45 7.70 -11.23
CA SER A 228 23.19 7.70 -12.50
C SER A 228 24.66 7.37 -12.33
N GLU A 229 25.26 7.75 -11.19
CA GLU A 229 26.65 7.50 -10.83
C GLU A 229 26.87 6.11 -10.18
N ALA A 230 25.79 5.52 -9.61
CA ALA A 230 25.89 4.27 -8.86
C ALA A 230 26.32 3.09 -9.76
N ARG A 231 27.35 2.39 -9.34
CA ARG A 231 27.90 1.16 -9.92
C ARG A 231 27.97 0.06 -8.86
N ALA A 232 28.06 -1.21 -9.28
CA ALA A 232 28.20 -2.37 -8.39
C ALA A 232 29.53 -2.35 -7.62
#